data_20fab2577813f724c7705c3f48aada48
#
_entry.id   20fab2577813f724c7705c3f48aada48
#
_cell.length_a   1.000
_cell.length_b   1.000
_cell.length_c   1.000
_cell.angle_alpha   90.00
_cell.angle_beta   90.00
_cell.angle_gamma   90.00
#
_symmetry.space_group_name_H-M   'P 1'
#
loop_
_entity.id
_entity.type
_entity.pdbx_description
1 polymer ?
#
loop_
_entity_poly.entity_id
_entity_poly.type
_entity_poly.pdbx_seq_one_letter_code
_entity_poly.pdbx_strand_id
1 'polypeptide(L)'
;DVYKRQVFEIFCDLFFKTVARQKYFGRDKAYYEVIWNTLRPQGKVKIAVAKYQGQPLTAWMLYLGEQTVYYPYGGSSESGRDLMPGHALVWGIIQWAKAAGFKQFDLWGTLGPAADEQSPQYGFHRFKMGFGGTEISYAASFVVVISAWRYGLFRLANSLRWLLLRLSKALK
;
A
#
# COMPACT_ATOMS: atom_id res chain seq x y z
N ASP A 1 16.41 -8.53 -17.30
CA ASP A 1 16.37 -8.76 -15.83
C ASP A 1 16.96 -7.61 -15.02
N VAL A 2 18.00 -6.96 -15.47
CA VAL A 2 18.59 -5.79 -14.80
C VAL A 2 17.57 -4.66 -14.63
N TYR A 3 16.81 -4.32 -15.67
CA TYR A 3 15.76 -3.29 -15.60
C TYR A 3 14.65 -3.61 -14.59
N LYS A 4 14.25 -4.87 -14.49
CA LYS A 4 13.21 -5.33 -13.56
C LYS A 4 13.67 -5.24 -12.10
N ARG A 5 14.95 -5.55 -11.84
CA ARG A 5 15.56 -5.38 -10.52
C ARG A 5 15.65 -3.91 -10.14
N GLN A 6 16.04 -3.06 -11.09
CA GLN A 6 16.12 -1.61 -10.88
C GLN A 6 14.76 -1.01 -10.48
N VAL A 7 13.67 -1.42 -11.14
CA VAL A 7 12.31 -0.93 -10.83
C VAL A 7 11.87 -1.35 -9.42
N PHE A 8 12.21 -2.57 -9.00
CA PHE A 8 11.95 -3.04 -7.64
C PHE A 8 12.71 -2.23 -6.58
N GLU A 9 13.99 -1.93 -6.83
CA GLU A 9 14.79 -1.10 -5.93
C GLU A 9 14.24 0.33 -5.82
N ILE A 10 13.80 0.93 -6.93
CA ILE A 10 13.12 2.23 -6.93
C ILE A 10 11.86 2.19 -6.05
N PHE A 11 11.05 1.16 -6.18
CA PHE A 11 9.87 0.98 -5.34
C PHE A 11 10.26 0.88 -3.86
N CYS A 12 11.22 0.03 -3.52
CA CYS A 12 11.67 -0.15 -2.14
C CYS A 12 12.18 1.17 -1.53
N ASP A 13 13.02 1.91 -2.24
CA ASP A 13 13.55 3.20 -1.76
C ASP A 13 12.42 4.19 -1.43
N LEU A 14 11.50 4.43 -2.34
CA LEU A 14 10.38 5.35 -2.15
C LEU A 14 9.38 4.86 -1.09
N PHE A 15 9.13 3.56 -1.07
CA PHE A 15 8.20 2.95 -0.12
C PHE A 15 8.73 3.05 1.32
N PHE A 16 9.98 2.67 1.57
CA PHE A 16 10.54 2.71 2.92
C PHE A 16 10.77 4.14 3.43
N LYS A 17 11.09 5.09 2.57
CA LYS A 17 11.07 6.52 2.91
C LYS A 17 9.68 6.97 3.34
N THR A 18 8.64 6.50 2.67
CA THR A 18 7.25 6.81 3.04
C THR A 18 6.84 6.14 4.35
N VAL A 19 7.22 4.88 4.57
CA VAL A 19 6.99 4.15 5.84
C VAL A 19 7.63 4.89 7.01
N ALA A 20 8.89 5.29 6.87
CA ALA A 20 9.62 6.03 7.89
C ALA A 20 8.96 7.38 8.22
N ARG A 21 8.60 8.16 7.19
CA ARG A 21 7.93 9.45 7.32
C ARG A 21 6.57 9.36 7.99
N GLN A 22 5.76 8.38 7.60
CA GLN A 22 4.39 8.20 8.12
C GLN A 22 4.35 7.36 9.40
N LYS A 23 5.48 6.86 9.87
CA LYS A 23 5.62 6.10 11.12
C LYS A 23 4.67 4.92 11.26
N TYR A 24 4.30 4.25 10.16
CA TYR A 24 3.52 3.02 10.26
C TYR A 24 4.39 1.76 10.22
N PHE A 25 3.82 0.62 10.63
CA PHE A 25 4.53 -0.67 10.61
C PHE A 25 4.46 -1.27 9.20
N GLY A 26 5.54 -1.13 8.42
CA GLY A 26 5.74 -1.88 7.18
C GLY A 26 6.40 -3.24 7.47
N ARG A 27 6.27 -4.17 6.54
CA ARG A 27 7.10 -5.38 6.50
C ARG A 27 8.51 -4.99 6.04
N ASP A 28 9.47 -5.87 6.23
CA ASP A 28 10.85 -5.67 5.75
C ASP A 28 10.96 -5.83 4.23
N LYS A 29 12.11 -5.49 3.66
CA LYS A 29 12.36 -5.59 2.22
C LYS A 29 12.24 -7.03 1.72
N ALA A 30 12.68 -8.01 2.52
CA ALA A 30 12.64 -9.43 2.15
C ALA A 30 11.21 -9.91 1.88
N TYR A 31 10.22 -9.42 2.64
CA TYR A 31 8.81 -9.71 2.40
C TYR A 31 8.35 -9.27 1.00
N TYR A 32 8.68 -8.04 0.59
CA TYR A 32 8.30 -7.51 -0.73
C TYR A 32 9.09 -8.18 -1.85
N GLU A 33 10.32 -8.57 -1.59
CA GLU A 33 11.16 -9.31 -2.54
C GLU A 33 10.59 -10.71 -2.84
N VAL A 34 10.10 -11.41 -1.81
CA VAL A 34 9.38 -12.69 -2.00
C VAL A 34 8.13 -12.50 -2.86
N ILE A 35 7.31 -11.48 -2.57
CA ILE A 35 6.12 -11.17 -3.37
C ILE A 35 6.51 -10.90 -4.83
N TRP A 36 7.48 -10.02 -5.06
CA TRP A 36 7.94 -9.65 -6.38
C TRP A 36 8.46 -10.85 -7.17
N ASN A 37 9.36 -11.64 -6.59
CA ASN A 37 9.97 -12.78 -7.24
C ASN A 37 8.99 -13.92 -7.51
N THR A 38 7.97 -14.09 -6.65
CA THR A 38 6.97 -15.15 -6.80
C THR A 38 5.87 -14.78 -7.80
N LEU A 39 5.33 -13.55 -7.73
CA LEU A 39 4.16 -13.17 -8.51
C LEU A 39 4.49 -12.56 -9.87
N ARG A 40 5.68 -11.96 -10.01
CA ARG A 40 6.10 -11.35 -11.29
C ARG A 40 6.18 -12.35 -12.46
N PRO A 41 6.78 -13.53 -12.33
CA PRO A 41 6.83 -14.50 -13.43
C PRO A 41 5.45 -14.97 -13.87
N GLN A 42 4.46 -14.90 -12.95
CA GLN A 42 3.08 -15.27 -13.22
C GLN A 42 2.26 -14.10 -13.81
N GLY A 43 2.85 -12.92 -14.02
CA GLY A 43 2.14 -11.74 -14.48
C GLY A 43 1.16 -11.15 -13.46
N LYS A 44 1.24 -11.55 -12.16
CA LYS A 44 0.30 -11.17 -11.10
C LYS A 44 0.73 -9.95 -10.28
N VAL A 45 1.90 -9.40 -10.54
CA VAL A 45 2.39 -8.18 -9.90
C VAL A 45 3.10 -7.29 -10.92
N LYS A 46 2.91 -5.98 -10.77
CA LYS A 46 3.60 -4.96 -11.59
C LYS A 46 4.00 -3.79 -10.69
N ILE A 47 5.11 -3.13 -11.01
CA ILE A 47 5.48 -1.87 -10.40
C ILE A 47 5.30 -0.76 -11.43
N ALA A 48 4.52 0.27 -11.06
CA ALA A 48 4.34 1.47 -11.82
C ALA A 48 5.15 2.60 -11.16
N VAL A 49 5.82 3.43 -11.96
CA VAL A 49 6.68 4.52 -11.49
C VAL A 49 6.38 5.78 -12.28
N ALA A 50 6.11 6.88 -11.58
CA ALA A 50 6.11 8.21 -12.20
C ALA A 50 7.47 8.88 -11.98
N LYS A 51 8.03 9.42 -13.05
CA LYS A 51 9.31 10.14 -13.07
C LYS A 51 9.12 11.55 -13.61
N TYR A 52 9.91 12.48 -13.10
CA TYR A 52 10.05 13.80 -13.64
C TYR A 52 11.53 14.11 -13.86
N GLN A 53 11.90 14.54 -15.06
CA GLN A 53 13.30 14.78 -15.47
C GLN A 53 14.23 13.60 -15.13
N GLY A 54 13.75 12.37 -15.36
CA GLY A 54 14.49 11.13 -15.08
C GLY A 54 14.46 10.68 -13.61
N GLN A 55 14.04 11.53 -12.67
CA GLN A 55 13.98 11.21 -11.24
C GLN A 55 12.65 10.52 -10.85
N PRO A 56 12.68 9.36 -10.18
CA PRO A 56 11.48 8.72 -9.66
C PRO A 56 10.86 9.54 -8.52
N LEU A 57 9.60 9.93 -8.65
CA LEU A 57 8.87 10.70 -7.65
C LEU A 57 7.86 9.84 -6.86
N THR A 58 7.26 8.84 -7.51
CA THR A 58 6.39 7.89 -6.83
C THR A 58 6.45 6.52 -7.52
N ALA A 59 6.34 5.47 -6.74
CA ALA A 59 6.34 4.09 -7.23
C ALA A 59 5.32 3.26 -6.45
N TRP A 60 4.52 2.47 -7.19
CA TRP A 60 3.47 1.63 -6.65
C TRP A 60 3.63 0.19 -7.09
N MET A 61 3.49 -0.74 -6.15
CA MET A 61 3.38 -2.16 -6.43
C MET A 61 1.90 -2.50 -6.56
N LEU A 62 1.51 -3.00 -7.72
CA LEU A 62 0.15 -3.33 -8.08
C LEU A 62 -0.02 -4.85 -8.13
N TYR A 63 -1.13 -5.38 -7.59
CA TYR A 63 -1.52 -6.76 -7.83
C TYR A 63 -2.50 -6.83 -9.00
N LEU A 64 -2.37 -7.87 -9.80
CA LEU A 64 -3.18 -8.07 -10.99
C LEU A 64 -4.03 -9.33 -10.82
N GLY A 65 -5.33 -9.13 -10.63
CA GLY A 65 -6.33 -10.17 -10.65
C GLY A 65 -6.85 -10.41 -12.07
N GLU A 66 -7.92 -11.17 -12.24
CA GLU A 66 -8.48 -11.48 -13.55
C GLU A 66 -9.05 -10.24 -14.26
N GLN A 67 -9.77 -9.40 -13.54
CA GLN A 67 -10.41 -8.19 -14.07
C GLN A 67 -10.10 -6.93 -13.27
N THR A 68 -9.32 -7.04 -12.21
CA THR A 68 -9.08 -5.95 -11.25
C THR A 68 -7.59 -5.72 -11.06
N VAL A 69 -7.18 -4.46 -11.12
CA VAL A 69 -5.87 -4.01 -10.65
C VAL A 69 -6.03 -3.53 -9.22
N TYR A 70 -5.16 -3.96 -8.30
CA TYR A 70 -5.19 -3.58 -6.90
C TYR A 70 -3.96 -2.75 -6.54
N TYR A 71 -4.15 -1.73 -5.70
CA TYR A 71 -3.09 -0.85 -5.20
C TYR A 71 -2.81 -1.03 -3.69
N PRO A 72 -2.13 -2.10 -3.25
CA PRO A 72 -1.83 -2.33 -1.85
C PRO A 72 -0.66 -1.52 -1.30
N TYR A 73 0.36 -1.23 -2.10
CA TYR A 73 1.60 -0.62 -1.63
C TYR A 73 2.08 0.49 -2.55
N GLY A 74 2.43 1.64 -1.95
CA GLY A 74 3.01 2.75 -2.69
C GLY A 74 3.88 3.64 -1.82
N GLY A 75 4.84 4.27 -2.46
CA GLY A 75 5.72 5.24 -1.85
C GLY A 75 5.94 6.44 -2.76
N SER A 76 6.21 7.58 -2.13
CA SER A 76 6.48 8.82 -2.84
C SER A 76 7.60 9.61 -2.19
N SER A 77 8.34 10.32 -3.03
CA SER A 77 9.35 11.30 -2.62
C SER A 77 8.72 12.46 -1.87
N GLU A 78 9.50 13.16 -1.07
CA GLU A 78 9.14 14.46 -0.51
C GLU A 78 9.34 15.58 -1.52
N SER A 79 10.34 15.45 -2.37
CA SER A 79 10.58 16.39 -3.46
C SER A 79 9.56 16.21 -4.58
N GLY A 80 9.19 17.31 -5.24
CA GLY A 80 8.27 17.30 -6.38
C GLY A 80 6.82 16.93 -6.02
N ARG A 81 6.39 17.17 -4.79
CA ARG A 81 5.00 16.96 -4.36
C ARG A 81 4.02 17.90 -5.05
N ASP A 82 4.46 19.10 -5.33
CA ASP A 82 3.77 20.15 -6.10
C ASP A 82 3.44 19.70 -7.53
N LEU A 83 4.23 18.79 -8.10
CA LEU A 83 3.98 18.16 -9.41
C LEU A 83 2.88 17.11 -9.38
N MET A 84 2.31 16.81 -8.20
CA MET A 84 1.23 15.84 -8.00
C MET A 84 1.50 14.46 -8.64
N PRO A 85 2.70 13.85 -8.42
CA PRO A 85 3.11 12.64 -9.14
C PRO A 85 2.19 11.44 -8.89
N GLY A 86 1.53 11.37 -7.72
CA GLY A 86 0.54 10.35 -7.41
C GLY A 86 -0.69 10.42 -8.33
N HIS A 87 -1.16 11.62 -8.66
CA HIS A 87 -2.31 11.79 -9.57
C HIS A 87 -1.94 11.38 -10.99
N ALA A 88 -0.77 11.79 -11.47
CA ALA A 88 -0.25 11.38 -12.78
C ALA A 88 -0.10 9.85 -12.85
N LEU A 89 0.38 9.21 -11.78
CA LEU A 89 0.56 7.76 -11.74
C LEU A 89 -0.78 7.03 -11.77
N VAL A 90 -1.78 7.46 -10.98
CA VAL A 90 -3.15 6.90 -11.03
C VAL A 90 -3.72 6.97 -12.43
N TRP A 91 -3.63 8.13 -13.06
CA TRP A 91 -4.13 8.31 -14.42
C TRP A 91 -3.45 7.38 -15.43
N GLY A 92 -2.12 7.28 -15.37
CA GLY A 92 -1.36 6.35 -16.20
C GLY A 92 -1.74 4.89 -15.97
N ILE A 93 -1.97 4.50 -14.71
CA ILE A 93 -2.43 3.14 -14.36
C ILE A 93 -3.83 2.88 -14.92
N ILE A 94 -4.76 3.84 -14.80
CA ILE A 94 -6.13 3.71 -15.33
C ILE A 94 -6.10 3.50 -16.85
N GLN A 95 -5.33 4.31 -17.57
CA GLN A 95 -5.20 4.19 -19.02
C GLN A 95 -4.59 2.85 -19.43
N TRP A 96 -3.51 2.46 -18.76
CA TRP A 96 -2.87 1.16 -19.02
C TRP A 96 -3.80 -0.02 -18.68
N ALA A 97 -4.47 0.02 -17.54
CA ALA A 97 -5.38 -1.05 -17.10
C ALA A 97 -6.55 -1.22 -18.09
N LYS A 98 -7.14 -0.11 -18.54
CA LYS A 98 -8.19 -0.12 -19.56
C LYS A 98 -7.69 -0.73 -20.87
N ALA A 99 -6.53 -0.33 -21.36
CA ALA A 99 -5.93 -0.87 -22.57
C ALA A 99 -5.57 -2.36 -22.46
N ALA A 100 -5.22 -2.82 -21.25
CA ALA A 100 -4.94 -4.22 -20.93
C ALA A 100 -6.19 -5.07 -20.67
N GLY A 101 -7.40 -4.50 -20.76
CA GLY A 101 -8.68 -5.20 -20.59
C GLY A 101 -9.18 -5.34 -19.15
N PHE A 102 -8.52 -4.73 -18.17
CA PHE A 102 -9.03 -4.68 -16.81
C PHE A 102 -10.27 -3.80 -16.73
N LYS A 103 -11.20 -4.19 -15.87
CA LYS A 103 -12.49 -3.49 -15.68
C LYS A 103 -12.55 -2.65 -14.42
N GLN A 104 -11.70 -2.96 -13.45
CA GLN A 104 -11.71 -2.31 -12.13
C GLN A 104 -10.29 -1.93 -11.70
N PHE A 105 -10.19 -0.79 -11.01
CA PHE A 105 -8.99 -0.39 -10.30
C PHE A 105 -9.35 -0.14 -8.83
N ASP A 106 -8.95 -1.06 -7.97
CA ASP A 106 -9.17 -1.00 -6.54
C ASP A 106 -8.01 -0.24 -5.87
N LEU A 107 -8.31 0.93 -5.34
CA LEU A 107 -7.36 1.78 -4.62
C LEU A 107 -7.07 1.26 -3.20
N TRP A 108 -7.59 0.08 -2.84
CA TRP A 108 -7.39 -0.54 -1.53
C TRP A 108 -8.07 0.23 -0.39
N GLY A 109 -7.70 -0.08 0.88
CA GLY A 109 -8.35 0.48 2.05
C GLY A 109 -8.43 2.01 2.10
N THR A 110 -9.48 2.51 2.72
CA THR A 110 -9.74 3.90 3.03
C THR A 110 -10.08 4.04 4.52
N LEU A 111 -10.40 5.24 5.00
CA LEU A 111 -10.84 5.47 6.39
C LEU A 111 -12.35 5.22 6.57
N GLY A 112 -13.08 4.92 5.49
CA GLY A 112 -14.52 4.74 5.53
C GLY A 112 -15.31 6.07 5.43
N PRO A 113 -16.65 5.95 5.33
CA PRO A 113 -17.51 7.11 5.10
C PRO A 113 -17.57 8.13 6.25
N ALA A 114 -17.14 7.73 7.45
CA ALA A 114 -17.05 8.61 8.62
C ALA A 114 -15.60 9.03 8.90
N ALA A 115 -14.80 9.26 7.84
CA ALA A 115 -13.39 9.64 7.98
C ALA A 115 -13.23 10.94 8.75
N ASP A 116 -12.44 10.88 9.83
CA ASP A 116 -12.07 12.05 10.62
C ASP A 116 -11.02 12.89 9.86
N GLU A 117 -11.36 14.15 9.57
CA GLU A 117 -10.48 15.09 8.86
C GLU A 117 -9.21 15.42 9.64
N GLN A 118 -9.23 15.30 10.95
CA GLN A 118 -8.05 15.51 11.82
C GLN A 118 -7.14 14.28 11.88
N SER A 119 -7.57 13.15 11.34
CA SER A 119 -6.73 11.94 11.28
C SER A 119 -5.45 12.20 10.50
N PRO A 120 -4.27 11.78 11.01
CA PRO A 120 -3.02 11.83 10.25
C PRO A 120 -3.08 11.10 8.90
N GLN A 121 -4.05 10.22 8.75
CA GLN A 121 -4.26 9.42 7.53
C GLN A 121 -5.30 10.04 6.59
N TYR A 122 -5.94 11.16 6.95
CA TYR A 122 -6.97 11.80 6.11
C TYR A 122 -6.47 12.18 4.73
N GLY A 123 -5.22 12.59 4.61
CA GLY A 123 -4.62 12.98 3.33
C GLY A 123 -4.67 11.87 2.27
N PHE A 124 -4.40 10.61 2.65
CA PHE A 124 -4.49 9.51 1.69
C PHE A 124 -5.94 9.13 1.36
N HIS A 125 -6.87 9.22 2.34
CA HIS A 125 -8.29 9.03 2.11
C HIS A 125 -8.82 10.05 1.11
N ARG A 126 -8.60 11.35 1.37
CA ARG A 126 -8.97 12.44 0.45
C ARG A 126 -8.39 12.26 -0.95
N PHE A 127 -7.12 11.84 -1.04
CA PHE A 127 -6.48 11.54 -2.32
C PHE A 127 -7.26 10.47 -3.11
N LYS A 128 -7.64 9.38 -2.48
CA LYS A 128 -8.39 8.28 -3.13
C LYS A 128 -9.80 8.69 -3.53
N MET A 129 -10.50 9.39 -2.65
CA MET A 129 -11.84 9.88 -2.91
C MET A 129 -11.89 10.90 -4.06
N GLY A 130 -10.82 11.67 -4.26
CA GLY A 130 -10.69 12.64 -5.33
C GLY A 130 -10.79 12.07 -6.76
N PHE A 131 -10.66 10.75 -6.93
CA PHE A 131 -10.84 10.08 -8.24
C PHE A 131 -12.28 9.66 -8.53
N GLY A 132 -13.25 9.97 -7.66
CA GLY A 132 -14.67 9.68 -7.88
C GLY A 132 -15.02 8.20 -7.85
N GLY A 133 -14.20 7.36 -7.22
CA GLY A 133 -14.48 5.94 -7.03
C GLY A 133 -15.62 5.69 -6.03
N THR A 134 -16.19 4.49 -6.09
CA THR A 134 -17.20 4.04 -5.12
C THR A 134 -16.52 3.38 -3.92
N GLU A 135 -16.83 3.83 -2.72
CA GLU A 135 -16.37 3.18 -1.49
C GLU A 135 -17.22 1.94 -1.21
N ILE A 136 -16.54 0.80 -1.02
CA ILE A 136 -17.19 -0.48 -0.74
C ILE A 136 -16.89 -0.86 0.71
N SER A 137 -17.93 -1.01 1.52
CA SER A 137 -17.83 -1.53 2.87
C SER A 137 -18.04 -3.04 2.86
N TYR A 138 -17.02 -3.78 3.30
CA TYR A 138 -17.14 -5.22 3.49
C TYR A 138 -17.67 -5.52 4.90
N ALA A 139 -18.23 -6.74 5.06
CA ALA A 139 -18.62 -7.21 6.38
C ALA A 139 -17.42 -7.20 7.35
N ALA A 140 -17.67 -6.85 8.59
CA ALA A 140 -16.64 -6.85 9.62
C ALA A 140 -16.04 -8.25 9.84
N SER A 141 -14.79 -8.29 10.29
CA SER A 141 -14.15 -9.56 10.66
C SER A 141 -14.82 -10.14 11.88
N PHE A 142 -15.12 -11.43 11.85
CA PHE A 142 -15.70 -12.17 12.96
C PHE A 142 -14.64 -13.06 13.62
N VAL A 143 -14.71 -13.17 14.94
CA VAL A 143 -13.88 -14.10 15.71
C VAL A 143 -14.78 -15.15 16.35
N VAL A 144 -14.63 -16.41 15.95
CA VAL A 144 -15.29 -17.55 16.60
C VAL A 144 -14.37 -18.09 17.68
N VAL A 145 -14.77 -17.93 18.93
CA VAL A 145 -13.99 -18.39 20.09
C VAL A 145 -14.32 -19.84 20.39
N ILE A 146 -13.46 -20.78 19.99
CA ILE A 146 -13.63 -22.21 20.24
C ILE A 146 -13.25 -22.55 21.68
N SER A 147 -12.26 -21.89 22.27
CA SER A 147 -11.79 -22.09 23.63
C SER A 147 -11.51 -20.76 24.32
N ALA A 148 -12.33 -20.41 25.29
CA ALA A 148 -12.26 -19.10 25.97
C ALA A 148 -10.90 -18.86 26.65
N TRP A 149 -10.36 -19.86 27.35
CA TRP A 149 -9.07 -19.73 28.04
C TRP A 149 -7.88 -19.57 27.09
N ARG A 150 -7.83 -20.32 25.98
CA ARG A 150 -6.80 -20.18 24.94
C ARG A 150 -6.89 -18.82 24.25
N TYR A 151 -8.09 -18.35 23.98
CA TYR A 151 -8.31 -17.06 23.41
C TYR A 151 -7.90 -15.93 24.37
N GLY A 152 -8.16 -16.10 25.67
CA GLY A 152 -7.68 -15.18 26.71
C GLY A 152 -6.15 -15.07 26.74
N LEU A 153 -5.46 -16.19 26.72
CA LEU A 153 -3.98 -16.23 26.62
C LEU A 153 -3.46 -15.56 25.32
N PHE A 154 -4.09 -15.87 24.21
CA PHE A 154 -3.74 -15.24 22.93
C PHE A 154 -3.91 -13.72 22.98
N ARG A 155 -5.03 -13.22 23.54
CA ARG A 155 -5.27 -11.76 23.69
C ARG A 155 -4.22 -11.11 24.58
N LEU A 156 -3.85 -11.74 25.68
CA LEU A 156 -2.81 -11.24 26.57
C LEU A 156 -1.44 -11.16 25.84
N ALA A 157 -1.03 -12.25 25.20
CA ALA A 157 0.21 -12.30 24.46
C ALA A 157 0.26 -11.26 23.33
N ASN A 158 -0.85 -11.08 22.61
CA ASN A 158 -0.94 -10.09 21.55
C ASN A 158 -0.89 -8.65 22.10
N SER A 159 -1.51 -8.38 23.24
CA SER A 159 -1.43 -7.07 23.90
C SER A 159 -0.01 -6.74 24.36
N LEU A 160 0.69 -7.70 24.96
CA LEU A 160 2.10 -7.56 25.35
C LEU A 160 3.00 -7.32 24.12
N ARG A 161 2.78 -8.07 23.05
CA ARG A 161 3.51 -7.85 21.79
C ARG A 161 3.34 -6.42 21.26
N TRP A 162 2.12 -5.90 21.25
CA TRP A 162 1.88 -4.53 20.80
C TRP A 162 2.49 -3.47 21.71
N LEU A 163 2.50 -3.71 23.03
CA LEU A 163 3.18 -2.85 23.99
C LEU A 163 4.69 -2.81 23.71
N LEU A 164 5.32 -3.97 23.54
CA LEU A 164 6.75 -4.07 23.21
C LEU A 164 7.10 -3.37 21.90
N LEU A 165 6.27 -3.54 20.87
CA LEU A 165 6.45 -2.87 19.59
C LEU A 165 6.32 -1.34 19.69
N ARG A 166 5.43 -0.82 20.54
CA ARG A 166 5.31 0.62 20.80
C ARG A 166 6.54 1.15 21.54
N LEU A 167 7.00 0.45 22.56
CA LEU A 167 8.20 0.83 23.30
C LEU A 167 9.45 0.82 22.41
N SER A 168 9.63 -0.17 21.59
CA SER A 168 10.76 -0.25 20.65
C SER A 168 10.76 0.87 19.60
N LYS A 169 9.60 1.45 19.29
CA LYS A 169 9.50 2.64 18.43
C LYS A 169 9.80 3.95 19.15
N ALA A 170 9.50 4.03 20.45
CA ALA A 170 9.77 5.21 21.24
C ALA A 170 11.28 5.37 21.56
N LEU A 171 12.04 4.27 21.47
CA LEU A 171 13.48 4.22 21.72
C LEU A 171 14.35 4.41 20.46
N LYS A 172 13.73 4.54 19.30
CA LYS A 172 14.38 4.87 18.01
C LYS A 172 14.00 6.28 17.55
#